data_edb14c0dc81c5e6a2f0f0cadeb63c105
#
_entry.id   edb14c0dc81c5e6a2f0f0cadeb63c105
#
_cell.length_a   1.000
_cell.length_b   1.000
_cell.length_c   1.000
_cell.angle_alpha   90.00
_cell.angle_beta   90.00
_cell.angle_gamma   90.00
#
_symmetry.space_group_name_H-M   'P 1'
#
loop_
_entity.id
_entity.type
_entity.pdbx_description
1 polymer ?
#
loop_
_entity_poly.entity_id
_entity_poly.type
_entity_poly.pdbx_seq_one_letter_code
_entity_poly.pdbx_strand_id
1 'polypeptide(L)'
;MAENKTLEHLPEVRAVMAALSPEDRELLAAVQTSPFKLTTPEQFKEFADNIDYFVFEPNIHDLNDLGWRYLAQHMDTPLPSELLKAIDPVPFGKYAMQEEQGHFTEHGYISLSGDEWNHE
;
A
#
# COMPACT_ATOMS: atom_id res chain seq x y z
N MET A 1 -17.50 6.88 -7.44
CA MET A 1 -18.63 7.57 -8.02
C MET A 1 -18.29 8.14 -9.39
N ALA A 2 -19.17 8.97 -9.92
CA ALA A 2 -18.98 9.55 -11.26
C ALA A 2 -17.67 10.32 -11.39
N GLU A 3 -17.24 11.00 -10.35
CA GLU A 3 -16.00 11.78 -10.38
C GLU A 3 -14.78 10.91 -10.67
N ASN A 4 -14.68 9.74 -10.03
CA ASN A 4 -13.56 8.85 -10.26
C ASN A 4 -13.56 8.31 -11.68
N LYS A 5 -14.74 7.98 -12.19
CA LYS A 5 -14.86 7.53 -13.57
C LYS A 5 -14.47 8.62 -14.55
N THR A 6 -14.85 9.86 -14.23
CA THR A 6 -14.49 11.01 -15.06
C THR A 6 -12.97 11.17 -15.14
N LEU A 7 -12.29 11.04 -14.01
CA LEU A 7 -10.83 11.16 -13.99
C LEU A 7 -10.17 10.06 -14.84
N GLU A 8 -10.68 8.86 -14.74
CA GLU A 8 -10.12 7.74 -15.50
C GLU A 8 -10.30 7.92 -17.02
N HIS A 9 -11.26 8.71 -17.43
CA HIS A 9 -11.51 8.98 -18.85
C HIS A 9 -10.68 10.14 -19.40
N LEU A 10 -10.03 10.91 -18.54
CA LEU A 10 -9.21 12.03 -19.01
C LEU A 10 -7.98 11.52 -19.76
N PRO A 11 -7.64 12.12 -20.90
CA PRO A 11 -6.46 11.68 -21.67
C PRO A 11 -5.17 11.73 -20.86
N GLU A 12 -5.02 12.71 -19.99
CA GLU A 12 -3.83 12.87 -19.15
C GLU A 12 -3.67 11.71 -18.20
N VAL A 13 -4.77 11.31 -17.56
CA VAL A 13 -4.76 10.20 -16.63
C VAL A 13 -4.52 8.89 -17.35
N ARG A 14 -5.17 8.70 -18.50
CA ARG A 14 -4.99 7.48 -19.29
C ARG A 14 -3.55 7.35 -19.78
N ALA A 15 -2.92 8.45 -20.15
CA ALA A 15 -1.53 8.43 -20.59
C ALA A 15 -0.60 8.00 -19.45
N VAL A 16 -0.85 8.49 -18.24
CA VAL A 16 -0.06 8.08 -17.07
C VAL A 16 -0.24 6.58 -16.83
N MET A 17 -1.49 6.13 -16.82
CA MET A 17 -1.77 4.71 -16.57
C MET A 17 -1.14 3.81 -17.62
N ALA A 18 -1.15 4.22 -18.88
CA ALA A 18 -0.59 3.45 -19.97
C ALA A 18 0.93 3.35 -19.86
N ALA A 19 1.58 4.34 -19.24
CA ALA A 19 3.02 4.36 -19.08
C ALA A 19 3.51 3.53 -17.89
N LEU A 20 2.62 3.15 -16.97
CA LEU A 20 3.00 2.40 -15.79
C LEU A 20 3.28 0.94 -16.10
N SER A 21 4.24 0.36 -15.38
CA SER A 21 4.47 -1.07 -15.44
C SER A 21 3.27 -1.82 -14.85
N PRO A 22 3.13 -3.13 -15.11
CA PRO A 22 2.05 -3.90 -14.48
C PRO A 22 2.08 -3.83 -12.96
N GLU A 23 3.26 -3.83 -12.35
CA GLU A 23 3.40 -3.72 -10.91
C GLU A 23 2.92 -2.36 -10.40
N ASP A 24 3.28 -1.30 -11.12
CA ASP A 24 2.88 0.05 -10.74
C ASP A 24 1.38 0.28 -10.94
N ARG A 25 0.79 -0.38 -11.93
CA ARG A 25 -0.66 -0.34 -12.11
C ARG A 25 -1.38 -1.02 -10.97
N GLU A 26 -0.83 -2.12 -10.47
CA GLU A 26 -1.39 -2.80 -9.31
C GLU A 26 -1.29 -1.91 -8.07
N LEU A 27 -0.16 -1.22 -7.90
CA LEU A 27 -0.01 -0.25 -6.84
C LEU A 27 -1.07 0.85 -6.95
N LEU A 28 -1.26 1.39 -8.16
CA LEU A 28 -2.25 2.43 -8.37
C LEU A 28 -3.66 1.93 -8.03
N ALA A 29 -3.98 0.70 -8.40
CA ALA A 29 -5.28 0.12 -8.07
C ALA A 29 -5.47 0.07 -6.55
N ALA A 30 -4.42 -0.32 -5.81
CA ALA A 30 -4.47 -0.34 -4.35
C ALA A 30 -4.63 1.07 -3.78
N VAL A 31 -3.90 2.05 -4.33
CA VAL A 31 -4.00 3.44 -3.90
C VAL A 31 -5.43 3.94 -4.07
N GLN A 32 -6.05 3.63 -5.20
CA GLN A 32 -7.40 4.14 -5.51
C GLN A 32 -8.50 3.47 -4.68
N THR A 33 -8.22 2.32 -4.08
CA THR A 33 -9.17 1.66 -3.18
C THR A 33 -8.88 1.95 -1.72
N SER A 34 -7.87 2.78 -1.44
CA SER A 34 -7.47 3.17 -0.09
C SER A 34 -7.87 4.62 0.18
N PRO A 35 -7.73 5.09 1.43
CA PRO A 35 -7.92 6.51 1.74
C PRO A 35 -6.93 7.44 1.04
N PHE A 36 -5.86 6.91 0.46
CA PHE A 36 -4.84 7.70 -0.24
C PHE A 36 -5.20 8.01 -1.69
N LYS A 37 -6.39 7.66 -2.13
CA LYS A 37 -6.73 7.74 -3.55
C LYS A 37 -6.48 9.12 -4.14
N LEU A 38 -6.03 9.11 -5.39
CA LEU A 38 -5.76 10.33 -6.15
C LEU A 38 -7.08 10.92 -6.64
N THR A 39 -7.20 12.25 -6.54
CA THR A 39 -8.46 12.93 -6.84
C THR A 39 -8.35 13.99 -7.94
N THR A 40 -7.14 14.29 -8.40
CA THR A 40 -6.93 15.29 -9.45
C THR A 40 -6.03 14.74 -10.54
N PRO A 41 -6.16 15.24 -11.80
CA PRO A 41 -5.24 14.82 -12.86
C PRO A 41 -3.77 15.12 -12.55
N GLU A 42 -3.51 16.21 -11.84
CA GLU A 42 -2.15 16.55 -11.44
C GLU A 42 -1.56 15.48 -10.55
N GLN A 43 -2.35 14.95 -9.61
CA GLN A 43 -1.88 13.89 -8.73
C GLN A 43 -1.55 12.63 -9.51
N PHE A 44 -2.33 12.30 -10.53
CA PHE A 44 -2.01 11.14 -11.38
C PHE A 44 -0.69 11.33 -12.10
N LYS A 45 -0.42 12.55 -12.58
CA LYS A 45 0.85 12.85 -13.23
C LYS A 45 2.01 12.75 -12.26
N GLU A 46 1.81 13.23 -11.04
CA GLU A 46 2.83 13.18 -10.00
C GLU A 46 3.08 11.78 -9.49
N PHE A 47 2.09 10.91 -9.59
CA PHE A 47 2.17 9.55 -9.06
C PHE A 47 3.40 8.80 -9.60
N ALA A 48 3.68 8.94 -10.88
CA ALA A 48 4.82 8.25 -11.48
C ALA A 48 6.16 8.67 -10.85
N ASP A 49 6.24 9.91 -10.39
CA ASP A 49 7.43 10.44 -9.73
C ASP A 49 7.44 10.13 -8.22
N ASN A 50 6.33 9.64 -7.69
CA ASN A 50 6.15 9.42 -6.26
C ASN A 50 5.79 7.98 -5.92
N ILE A 51 6.14 7.04 -6.78
CA ILE A 51 5.82 5.63 -6.55
C ILE A 51 6.40 5.16 -5.21
N ASP A 52 7.60 5.62 -4.87
CA ASP A 52 8.26 5.24 -3.62
C ASP A 52 7.59 5.83 -2.38
N TYR A 53 6.67 6.76 -2.56
CA TYR A 53 5.89 7.31 -1.45
C TYR A 53 5.03 6.23 -0.80
N PHE A 54 4.64 5.22 -1.56
CA PHE A 54 3.79 4.13 -1.09
C PHE A 54 4.57 2.84 -0.97
N VAL A 55 4.20 2.05 0.05
CA VAL A 55 4.68 0.67 0.19
C VAL A 55 3.49 -0.24 -0.03
N PHE A 56 3.57 -1.13 -1.01
CA PHE A 56 2.47 -2.02 -1.35
C PHE A 56 2.91 -3.47 -1.18
N GLU A 57 2.13 -4.22 -0.42
CA GLU A 57 2.42 -5.62 -0.13
C GLU A 57 1.21 -6.46 -0.51
N PRO A 58 1.19 -7.01 -1.73
CA PRO A 58 0.02 -7.73 -2.24
C PRO A 58 -0.26 -9.05 -1.53
N ASN A 59 0.72 -9.58 -0.81
CA ASN A 59 0.56 -10.86 -0.10
C ASN A 59 0.04 -10.69 1.32
N ILE A 60 -0.16 -9.46 1.78
CA ILE A 60 -0.64 -9.19 3.12
C ILE A 60 -2.09 -8.72 3.03
N HIS A 61 -3.00 -9.52 3.57
CA HIS A 61 -4.43 -9.30 3.40
C HIS A 61 -5.17 -9.00 4.71
N ASP A 62 -4.56 -9.28 5.86
CA ASP A 62 -5.21 -9.09 7.15
C ASP A 62 -4.17 -8.82 8.23
N LEU A 63 -4.68 -8.59 9.45
CA LEU A 63 -3.81 -8.29 10.58
C LEU A 63 -2.92 -9.47 10.96
N ASN A 64 -3.37 -10.68 10.70
CA ASN A 64 -2.57 -11.87 10.97
C ASN A 64 -1.32 -11.86 10.09
N ASP A 65 -1.51 -11.65 8.78
CA ASP A 65 -0.39 -11.60 7.85
C ASP A 65 0.56 -10.45 8.20
N LEU A 66 0.00 -9.30 8.50
CA LEU A 66 0.79 -8.12 8.82
C LEU A 66 1.58 -8.33 10.12
N GLY A 67 0.96 -8.96 11.12
CA GLY A 67 1.63 -9.25 12.36
C GLY A 67 2.82 -10.17 12.19
N TRP A 68 2.68 -11.21 11.37
CA TRP A 68 3.81 -12.11 11.10
C TRP A 68 4.92 -11.41 10.35
N ARG A 69 4.57 -10.52 9.41
CA ARG A 69 5.58 -9.72 8.70
C ARG A 69 6.33 -8.82 9.68
N TYR A 70 5.60 -8.15 10.58
CA TYR A 70 6.20 -7.30 11.59
C TYR A 70 7.16 -8.08 12.49
N LEU A 71 6.72 -9.25 12.97
CA LEU A 71 7.55 -10.08 13.81
C LEU A 71 8.80 -10.55 13.09
N ALA A 72 8.67 -10.94 11.82
CA ALA A 72 9.81 -11.39 11.04
C ALA A 72 10.85 -10.28 10.88
N GLN A 73 10.42 -9.03 10.79
CA GLN A 73 11.32 -7.90 10.64
C GLN A 73 12.01 -7.51 11.94
N HIS A 74 11.40 -7.85 13.08
CA HIS A 74 11.89 -7.40 14.38
C HIS A 74 12.51 -8.49 15.23
N MET A 75 12.49 -9.73 14.76
CA MET A 75 13.15 -10.84 15.46
C MET A 75 14.51 -11.10 14.88
N ASP A 76 15.53 -11.04 15.73
CA ASP A 76 16.92 -11.28 15.30
C ASP A 76 17.21 -12.75 15.14
N THR A 77 16.56 -13.60 15.93
CA THR A 77 16.78 -15.03 15.90
C THR A 77 15.45 -15.75 15.75
N PRO A 78 15.41 -16.88 15.01
CA PRO A 78 14.19 -17.67 14.90
C PRO A 78 13.76 -18.20 16.25
N LEU A 79 12.46 -18.18 16.52
CA LEU A 79 11.90 -18.76 17.72
C LEU A 79 11.59 -20.24 17.51
N PRO A 80 11.67 -21.04 18.57
CA PRO A 80 11.22 -22.44 18.48
C PRO A 80 9.76 -22.52 18.02
N SER A 81 9.43 -23.60 17.31
CA SER A 81 8.07 -23.79 16.78
C SER A 81 7.00 -23.70 17.85
N GLU A 82 7.31 -24.20 19.05
CA GLU A 82 6.35 -24.19 20.15
C GLU A 82 6.01 -22.76 20.58
N LEU A 83 6.99 -21.88 20.61
CA LEU A 83 6.77 -20.49 20.95
C LEU A 83 6.02 -19.75 19.85
N LEU A 84 6.36 -20.06 18.58
CA LEU A 84 5.65 -19.45 17.45
C LEU A 84 4.17 -19.79 17.47
N LYS A 85 3.81 -21.01 17.86
CA LYS A 85 2.40 -21.41 17.93
C LYS A 85 1.64 -20.66 19.03
N ALA A 86 2.35 -20.18 20.04
CA ALA A 86 1.72 -19.46 21.14
C ALA A 86 1.55 -17.96 20.87
N ILE A 87 2.19 -17.46 19.82
CA ILE A 87 2.13 -16.04 19.48
C ILE A 87 0.85 -15.74 18.72
N ASP A 88 0.14 -14.69 19.17
CA ASP A 88 -0.98 -14.13 18.42
C ASP A 88 -0.42 -12.95 17.61
N PRO A 89 -0.36 -13.04 16.28
CA PRO A 89 0.22 -11.96 15.47
C PRO A 89 -0.67 -10.73 15.35
N VAL A 90 -1.96 -10.83 15.64
CA VAL A 90 -2.91 -9.74 15.40
C VAL A 90 -2.55 -8.45 16.13
N PRO A 91 -2.21 -8.45 17.43
CA PRO A 91 -1.81 -7.22 18.10
C PRO A 91 -0.59 -6.56 17.45
N PHE A 92 0.35 -7.35 16.97
CA PHE A 92 1.53 -6.83 16.26
C PHE A 92 1.15 -6.22 14.93
N GLY A 93 0.17 -6.81 14.24
CA GLY A 93 -0.36 -6.25 13.01
C GLY A 93 -1.03 -4.90 13.23
N LYS A 94 -1.80 -4.78 14.30
CA LYS A 94 -2.43 -3.50 14.65
C LYS A 94 -1.40 -2.43 14.92
N TYR A 95 -0.34 -2.77 15.64
CA TYR A 95 0.73 -1.84 15.93
C TYR A 95 1.43 -1.38 14.66
N ALA A 96 1.78 -2.32 13.79
CA ALA A 96 2.42 -2.01 12.52
C ALA A 96 1.55 -1.10 11.67
N MET A 97 0.25 -1.40 11.59
CA MET A 97 -0.68 -0.60 10.79
C MET A 97 -0.72 0.84 11.28
N GLN A 98 -0.71 1.06 12.59
CA GLN A 98 -0.69 2.40 13.14
C GLN A 98 0.61 3.12 12.86
N GLU A 99 1.73 2.43 13.03
CA GLU A 99 3.06 3.02 12.79
C GLU A 99 3.27 3.39 11.33
N GLU A 100 2.76 2.55 10.44
CA GLU A 100 2.98 2.72 9.00
C GLU A 100 1.89 3.51 8.32
N GLN A 101 0.85 3.89 9.06
CA GLN A 101 -0.33 4.54 8.48
C GLN A 101 -0.90 3.71 7.34
N GLY A 102 -0.97 2.40 7.56
CA GLY A 102 -1.35 1.46 6.54
C GLY A 102 -2.84 1.17 6.48
N HIS A 103 -3.25 0.61 5.36
CA HIS A 103 -4.65 0.23 5.13
C HIS A 103 -4.71 -1.03 4.30
N PHE A 104 -5.68 -1.87 4.60
CA PHE A 104 -5.93 -3.06 3.79
C PHE A 104 -6.85 -2.71 2.64
N THR A 105 -6.54 -3.24 1.47
CA THR A 105 -7.38 -3.09 0.28
C THR A 105 -7.64 -4.48 -0.29
N GLU A 106 -8.56 -4.58 -1.25
CA GLU A 106 -8.79 -5.85 -1.92
C GLU A 106 -7.58 -6.32 -2.72
N HIS A 107 -6.62 -5.42 -2.96
CA HIS A 107 -5.39 -5.75 -3.70
C HIS A 107 -4.23 -6.12 -2.78
N GLY A 108 -4.35 -5.84 -1.48
CA GLY A 108 -3.30 -6.09 -0.50
C GLY A 108 -3.18 -4.94 0.47
N TYR A 109 -2.07 -4.93 1.19
CA TYR A 109 -1.81 -3.91 2.22
C TYR A 109 -1.00 -2.77 1.64
N ILE A 110 -1.44 -1.54 1.86
CA ILE A 110 -0.74 -0.35 1.39
C ILE A 110 -0.44 0.57 2.58
N SER A 111 0.77 1.11 2.60
CA SER A 111 1.20 2.03 3.66
C SER A 111 2.07 3.12 3.06
N LEU A 112 2.48 4.07 3.91
CA LEU A 112 3.34 5.16 3.48
C LEU A 112 4.78 4.86 3.86
N SER A 113 5.70 5.19 2.94
CA SER A 113 7.13 4.92 3.15
C SER A 113 7.79 5.93 4.07
N GLY A 114 7.17 7.08 4.28
CA GLY A 114 7.79 8.18 5.02
C GLY A 114 8.45 9.20 4.12
N ASP A 115 8.51 8.94 2.82
CA ASP A 115 9.03 9.89 1.85
C ASP A 115 8.06 11.05 1.67
N GLU A 116 8.55 12.15 1.15
CA GLU A 116 7.69 13.29 0.87
C GLU A 116 7.10 13.20 -0.53
N TRP A 117 5.87 13.67 -0.66
CA TRP A 117 5.23 13.76 -1.97
C TRP A 117 5.77 14.97 -2.71
N ASN A 118 6.33 14.75 -3.88
CA ASN A 118 6.89 15.81 -4.71
C ASN A 118 5.81 16.45 -5.57
N HIS A 119 5.63 17.75 -5.39
CA HIS A 119 4.73 18.55 -6.22
C HIS A 119 5.56 19.37 -7.19
N GLU A 120 5.29 19.20 -8.46
CA GLU A 120 6.01 19.94 -9.49
C GLU A 120 5.28 21.19 -9.91
#